data_ec0ebb96d72ffda5ff2f62c512f3258c
#
_entry.id   ec0ebb96d72ffda5ff2f62c512f3258c
#
_cell.length_a   1.000
_cell.length_b   1.000
_cell.length_c   1.000
_cell.angle_alpha   90.00
_cell.angle_beta   90.00
_cell.angle_gamma   90.00
#
_symmetry.space_group_name_H-M   'P 1'
#
loop_
_entity.id
_entity.type
_entity.pdbx_description
1 polymer ?
#
loop_
_entity_poly.entity_id
_entity_poly.type
_entity_poly.pdbx_seq_one_letter_code
_entity_poly.pdbx_strand_id
1 'polypeptide(L)'
;LVDEYQDTNTAQYELIKLLVGRLGRFTVVGDDDQSIYTWRGAKPENMALLKQDFPNLEVVKLEQNYRSTNHILGAANAVIANNEHLFEKSLWSDKGDGEKIRVITCNNDFDEAERVAKEILTHRLRNNQTWDKYAVLYRSNFQARALEAQLRQLEIPYKLSGGTSFFARTEIKDLMGYLRIIINPDDDAAFLRVINTPKRGIGSVTLEKLGLFAQHCGTSLLGACTRAGVKDALGAKAGAIIESFGEFINYYTHQLHDNSDPMPLVRQMITETGYIDYVKESSKNPQQEKGRLDNIEALYLSIAALINRADDEHDKTIDAVIRKMVLLDMLEQQQEEENTNKVNLMTLHAAKGLEFDYVYIIGCEEKLLPHVNSIMSANIEEERRLMYVGITRAKSELTLLLCKQRRSGADFKAVTPSRFLDELPAEYLSGAVTKKEDPKKVAENYLANIQAMLAAKKK
;
A
#
# COMPACT_ATOMS: atom_id res chain seq x y z
N LEU A 1 31.86 -14.19 3.38
CA LEU A 1 30.54 -14.28 4.00
C LEU A 1 29.49 -13.83 2.99
N VAL A 2 28.45 -14.64 2.80
CA VAL A 2 27.28 -14.32 1.98
C VAL A 2 26.04 -14.49 2.85
N ASP A 3 25.22 -13.45 2.93
CA ASP A 3 23.96 -13.44 3.67
C ASP A 3 22.77 -13.60 2.73
N GLU A 4 21.59 -13.96 3.28
CA GLU A 4 20.34 -14.18 2.53
C GLU A 4 20.53 -15.16 1.34
N TYR A 5 21.28 -16.22 1.58
CA TYR A 5 21.74 -17.11 0.50
C TYR A 5 20.61 -17.81 -0.27
N GLN A 6 19.44 -18.02 0.36
CA GLN A 6 18.23 -18.58 -0.27
C GLN A 6 17.69 -17.70 -1.41
N ASP A 7 18.08 -16.43 -1.49
CA ASP A 7 17.63 -15.51 -2.54
C ASP A 7 18.58 -15.47 -3.74
N THR A 8 19.65 -16.28 -3.74
CA THR A 8 20.61 -16.34 -4.85
C THR A 8 20.02 -17.03 -6.08
N ASN A 9 20.31 -16.46 -7.26
CA ASN A 9 20.04 -17.12 -8.54
C ASN A 9 21.23 -17.99 -8.99
N THR A 10 21.05 -18.72 -10.09
CA THR A 10 22.09 -19.63 -10.63
C THR A 10 23.40 -18.90 -10.96
N ALA A 11 23.34 -17.70 -11.54
CA ALA A 11 24.54 -16.94 -11.90
C ALA A 11 25.31 -16.48 -10.66
N GLN A 12 24.60 -16.06 -9.60
CA GLN A 12 25.19 -15.70 -8.32
C GLN A 12 25.82 -16.92 -7.63
N TYR A 13 25.14 -18.07 -7.68
CA TYR A 13 25.69 -19.33 -7.19
C TYR A 13 27.02 -19.67 -7.85
N GLU A 14 27.09 -19.66 -9.20
CA GLU A 14 28.32 -19.95 -9.93
C GLU A 14 29.41 -18.91 -9.67
N LEU A 15 29.04 -17.61 -9.53
CA LEU A 15 30.00 -16.57 -9.15
C LEU A 15 30.62 -16.84 -7.78
N ILE A 16 29.83 -17.26 -6.80
CA ILE A 16 30.34 -17.61 -5.46
C ILE A 16 31.30 -18.78 -5.54
N LYS A 17 31.00 -19.83 -6.32
CA LYS A 17 31.91 -20.98 -6.54
C LYS A 17 33.24 -20.53 -7.12
N LEU A 18 33.22 -19.63 -8.11
CA LEU A 18 34.44 -19.09 -8.72
C LEU A 18 35.28 -18.28 -7.73
N LEU A 19 34.62 -17.42 -6.92
CA LEU A 19 35.29 -16.61 -5.91
C LEU A 19 35.90 -17.43 -4.78
N VAL A 20 35.18 -18.47 -4.34
CA VAL A 20 35.64 -19.38 -3.27
C VAL A 20 36.84 -20.23 -3.76
N GLY A 21 36.85 -20.60 -5.03
CA GLY A 21 37.94 -21.31 -5.68
C GLY A 21 38.27 -22.63 -4.98
N ARG A 22 39.51 -23.12 -5.17
CA ARG A 22 39.97 -24.42 -4.65
C ARG A 22 40.12 -24.46 -3.12
N LEU A 23 40.26 -23.33 -2.46
CA LEU A 23 40.45 -23.26 -1.00
C LEU A 23 39.18 -23.61 -0.22
N GLY A 24 38.02 -23.44 -0.82
CA GLY A 24 36.73 -23.79 -0.21
C GLY A 24 36.43 -23.03 1.10
N ARG A 25 37.03 -21.85 1.34
CA ARG A 25 36.86 -21.09 2.58
C ARG A 25 35.79 -20.04 2.39
N PHE A 26 34.59 -20.29 2.89
CA PHE A 26 33.47 -19.38 2.84
C PHE A 26 32.48 -19.68 3.97
N THR A 27 31.62 -18.72 4.25
CA THR A 27 30.46 -18.89 5.12
C THR A 27 29.26 -18.31 4.38
N VAL A 28 28.16 -19.04 4.36
CA VAL A 28 26.86 -18.54 3.88
C VAL A 28 25.85 -18.61 5.00
N VAL A 29 24.97 -17.64 5.06
CA VAL A 29 23.85 -17.59 5.99
C VAL A 29 22.58 -17.49 5.18
N GLY A 30 21.56 -18.24 5.56
CA GLY A 30 20.28 -18.22 4.86
C GLY A 30 19.21 -19.02 5.60
N ASP A 31 17.99 -18.77 5.22
CA ASP A 31 16.79 -19.42 5.72
C ASP A 31 15.88 -19.79 4.54
N ASP A 32 15.79 -21.06 4.18
CA ASP A 32 14.97 -21.56 3.07
C ASP A 32 13.49 -21.21 3.23
N ASP A 33 13.00 -21.12 4.47
CA ASP A 33 11.62 -20.69 4.78
C ASP A 33 11.39 -19.19 4.57
N GLN A 34 12.42 -18.38 4.36
CA GLN A 34 12.34 -16.99 3.98
C GLN A 34 12.63 -16.73 2.48
N SER A 35 12.64 -17.79 1.64
CA SER A 35 12.77 -17.64 0.19
C SER A 35 11.45 -17.18 -0.43
N ILE A 36 11.35 -15.88 -0.72
CA ILE A 36 10.15 -15.18 -1.23
C ILE A 36 10.42 -14.41 -2.52
N TYR A 37 11.53 -14.68 -3.22
CA TYR A 37 11.94 -13.99 -4.45
C TYR A 37 12.14 -14.93 -5.64
N THR A 38 11.44 -16.10 -5.68
CA THR A 38 11.49 -17.04 -6.81
C THR A 38 11.05 -16.38 -8.12
N TRP A 39 10.11 -15.45 -8.07
CA TRP A 39 9.68 -14.63 -9.21
C TRP A 39 10.77 -13.68 -9.76
N ARG A 40 11.86 -13.43 -9.00
CA ARG A 40 13.08 -12.73 -9.44
C ARG A 40 14.19 -13.68 -9.87
N GLY A 41 13.93 -14.99 -9.88
CA GLY A 41 14.89 -16.03 -10.24
C GLY A 41 15.72 -16.55 -9.08
N ALA A 42 15.34 -16.27 -7.83
CA ALA A 42 15.94 -16.92 -6.66
C ALA A 42 15.69 -18.43 -6.72
N LYS A 43 16.69 -19.21 -6.31
CA LYS A 43 16.66 -20.66 -6.27
C LYS A 43 17.10 -21.14 -4.90
N PRO A 44 16.16 -21.42 -3.97
CA PRO A 44 16.51 -21.95 -2.64
C PRO A 44 17.26 -23.28 -2.71
N GLU A 45 17.09 -24.05 -3.80
CA GLU A 45 17.82 -25.29 -4.07
C GLU A 45 19.34 -25.08 -4.13
N ASN A 46 19.82 -23.85 -4.40
CA ASN A 46 21.25 -23.53 -4.34
C ASN A 46 21.85 -23.84 -2.96
N MET A 47 21.06 -23.77 -1.88
CA MET A 47 21.51 -24.17 -0.54
C MET A 47 21.78 -25.67 -0.43
N ALA A 48 20.95 -26.50 -1.06
CA ALA A 48 21.13 -27.93 -1.09
C ALA A 48 22.33 -28.34 -1.96
N LEU A 49 22.55 -27.62 -3.09
CA LEU A 49 23.68 -27.87 -3.99
C LEU A 49 25.06 -27.64 -3.33
N LEU A 50 25.12 -26.74 -2.32
CA LEU A 50 26.35 -26.48 -1.57
C LEU A 50 26.93 -27.77 -0.94
N LYS A 51 26.08 -28.63 -0.38
CA LYS A 51 26.55 -29.92 0.17
C LYS A 51 27.14 -30.87 -0.87
N GLN A 52 26.64 -30.78 -2.10
CA GLN A 52 27.14 -31.64 -3.21
C GLN A 52 28.46 -31.10 -3.74
N ASP A 53 28.56 -29.78 -3.93
CA ASP A 53 29.73 -29.12 -4.49
C ASP A 53 30.90 -28.98 -3.47
N PHE A 54 30.56 -28.93 -2.18
CA PHE A 54 31.51 -28.80 -1.08
C PHE A 54 31.26 -29.89 -0.02
N PRO A 55 31.81 -31.11 -0.20
CA PRO A 55 31.55 -32.25 0.68
C PRO A 55 31.94 -32.03 2.17
N ASN A 56 32.92 -31.14 2.40
CA ASN A 56 33.39 -30.79 3.75
C ASN A 56 32.59 -29.63 4.37
N LEU A 57 31.45 -29.22 3.78
CA LEU A 57 30.60 -28.15 4.29
C LEU A 57 30.00 -28.57 5.62
N GLU A 58 30.24 -27.75 6.64
CA GLU A 58 29.59 -27.88 7.94
C GLU A 58 28.29 -27.05 7.97
N VAL A 59 27.21 -27.67 8.40
CA VAL A 59 25.89 -27.00 8.53
C VAL A 59 25.59 -26.78 9.99
N VAL A 60 25.50 -25.51 10.39
CA VAL A 60 25.13 -25.11 11.76
C VAL A 60 23.72 -24.55 11.74
N LYS A 61 22.81 -25.10 12.57
CA LYS A 61 21.44 -24.62 12.70
C LYS A 61 21.34 -23.59 13.81
N LEU A 62 20.81 -22.39 13.51
CA LEU A 62 20.57 -21.33 14.48
C LEU A 62 19.07 -21.30 14.80
N GLU A 63 18.62 -22.07 15.78
CA GLU A 63 17.21 -22.25 16.12
C GLU A 63 16.74 -21.31 17.24
N GLN A 64 17.65 -20.77 18.05
CA GLN A 64 17.31 -19.81 19.08
C GLN A 64 16.99 -18.45 18.47
N ASN A 65 15.77 -17.99 18.67
CA ASN A 65 15.28 -16.70 18.20
C ASN A 65 15.29 -15.68 19.34
N TYR A 66 15.90 -14.51 19.09
CA TYR A 66 16.02 -13.42 20.05
C TYR A 66 15.04 -12.27 19.78
N ARG A 67 14.18 -12.40 18.75
CA ARG A 67 13.25 -11.37 18.30
C ARG A 67 11.88 -11.51 18.93
N SER A 68 11.23 -12.66 18.75
CA SER A 68 9.81 -12.87 18.98
C SER A 68 9.53 -13.68 20.26
N THR A 69 8.31 -13.58 20.78
CA THR A 69 7.78 -14.40 21.85
C THR A 69 7.38 -15.79 21.36
N ASN A 70 7.19 -16.77 22.27
CA ASN A 70 6.94 -18.17 21.91
C ASN A 70 5.57 -18.38 21.21
N HIS A 71 4.53 -17.61 21.54
CA HIS A 71 3.25 -17.70 20.81
C HIS A 71 3.40 -17.32 19.34
N ILE A 72 4.19 -16.29 19.03
CA ILE A 72 4.48 -15.88 17.65
C ILE A 72 5.30 -16.96 16.92
N LEU A 73 6.34 -17.49 17.57
CA LEU A 73 7.20 -18.52 16.96
C LEU A 73 6.46 -19.84 16.78
N GLY A 74 5.64 -20.25 17.75
CA GLY A 74 4.81 -21.45 17.65
C GLY A 74 3.84 -21.38 16.47
N ALA A 75 3.20 -20.24 16.27
CA ALA A 75 2.34 -19.99 15.13
C ALA A 75 3.13 -19.99 13.80
N ALA A 76 4.29 -19.35 13.76
CA ALA A 76 5.17 -19.34 12.58
C ALA A 76 5.64 -20.74 12.20
N ASN A 77 6.12 -21.52 13.18
CA ASN A 77 6.55 -22.91 12.99
C ASN A 77 5.38 -23.78 12.46
N ALA A 78 4.16 -23.60 13.00
CA ALA A 78 2.99 -24.37 12.57
C ALA A 78 2.57 -24.08 11.13
N VAL A 79 2.60 -22.81 10.72
CA VAL A 79 2.30 -22.43 9.33
C VAL A 79 3.34 -23.02 8.39
N ILE A 80 4.63 -22.81 8.66
CA ILE A 80 5.69 -23.20 7.75
C ILE A 80 5.88 -24.71 7.66
N ALA A 81 5.52 -25.46 8.70
CA ALA A 81 5.57 -26.93 8.72
C ALA A 81 4.70 -27.61 7.62
N ASN A 82 3.80 -26.85 6.98
CA ASN A 82 3.01 -27.33 5.83
C ASN A 82 3.75 -27.24 4.48
N ASN A 83 4.99 -26.73 4.45
CA ASN A 83 5.86 -26.74 3.29
C ASN A 83 6.85 -27.89 3.36
N GLU A 84 7.43 -28.25 2.21
CA GLU A 84 8.62 -29.08 2.16
C GLU A 84 9.84 -28.25 2.61
N HIS A 85 10.68 -28.82 3.48
CA HIS A 85 11.86 -28.16 4.02
C HIS A 85 13.15 -28.76 3.43
N LEU A 86 14.10 -27.89 3.11
CA LEU A 86 15.48 -28.32 2.80
C LEU A 86 16.24 -28.68 4.08
N PHE A 87 15.92 -27.98 5.18
CA PHE A 87 16.50 -28.17 6.49
C PHE A 87 15.42 -28.13 7.58
N GLU A 88 15.17 -29.25 8.23
CA GLU A 88 14.27 -29.27 9.37
C GLU A 88 14.81 -28.38 10.50
N LYS A 89 14.03 -27.46 10.99
CA LYS A 89 14.33 -26.55 12.10
C LYS A 89 13.07 -26.18 12.87
N SER A 90 13.24 -25.79 14.13
CA SER A 90 12.14 -25.29 14.96
C SER A 90 12.63 -24.09 15.78
N LEU A 91 12.05 -22.93 15.52
CA LEU A 91 12.43 -21.72 16.25
C LEU A 91 11.87 -21.74 17.67
N TRP A 92 12.68 -21.34 18.64
CA TRP A 92 12.31 -21.18 20.03
C TRP A 92 12.96 -19.93 20.65
N SER A 93 12.42 -19.41 21.75
CA SER A 93 12.91 -18.19 22.39
C SER A 93 12.83 -18.26 23.91
N ASP A 94 13.77 -17.59 24.58
CA ASP A 94 13.77 -17.38 26.04
C ASP A 94 12.90 -16.19 26.47
N LYS A 95 12.23 -15.49 25.55
CA LYS A 95 11.40 -14.31 25.85
C LYS A 95 10.06 -14.63 26.53
N GLY A 96 9.78 -15.91 26.78
CA GLY A 96 8.49 -16.36 27.31
C GLY A 96 7.39 -16.41 26.26
N ASP A 97 6.18 -16.74 26.70
CA ASP A 97 5.05 -17.00 25.79
C ASP A 97 4.55 -15.73 25.09
N GLY A 98 4.54 -14.60 25.81
CA GLY A 98 4.02 -13.33 25.31
C GLY A 98 2.50 -13.33 25.13
N GLU A 99 1.99 -12.31 24.44
CA GLU A 99 0.57 -12.20 24.13
C GLU A 99 0.16 -13.16 22.99
N LYS A 100 -1.06 -13.69 23.07
CA LYS A 100 -1.63 -14.51 21.99
C LYS A 100 -1.91 -13.66 20.77
N ILE A 101 -1.76 -14.25 19.61
CA ILE A 101 -2.04 -13.61 18.31
C ILE A 101 -3.54 -13.31 18.24
N ARG A 102 -3.88 -12.04 17.97
CA ARG A 102 -5.26 -11.62 17.82
C ARG A 102 -5.71 -11.84 16.38
N VAL A 103 -6.90 -12.43 16.20
CA VAL A 103 -7.54 -12.56 14.87
C VAL A 103 -8.84 -11.77 14.88
N ILE A 104 -8.94 -10.79 13.99
CA ILE A 104 -10.05 -9.83 13.93
C ILE A 104 -10.75 -9.93 12.58
N THR A 105 -12.06 -10.13 12.61
CA THR A 105 -12.92 -10.10 11.42
C THR A 105 -13.59 -8.75 11.31
N CYS A 106 -13.29 -8.01 10.24
CA CYS A 106 -13.87 -6.73 9.89
C CYS A 106 -15.04 -6.90 8.89
N ASN A 107 -15.90 -5.90 8.75
CA ASN A 107 -16.99 -5.99 7.78
C ASN A 107 -16.50 -5.81 6.34
N ASN A 108 -15.60 -4.84 6.13
CA ASN A 108 -14.99 -4.53 4.83
C ASN A 108 -13.61 -3.86 5.00
N ASP A 109 -12.97 -3.50 3.90
CA ASP A 109 -11.65 -2.87 3.84
C ASP A 109 -11.58 -1.48 4.52
N PHE A 110 -12.67 -0.72 4.55
CA PHE A 110 -12.73 0.55 5.27
C PHE A 110 -12.78 0.32 6.80
N ASP A 111 -13.61 -0.63 7.26
CA ASP A 111 -13.70 -1.03 8.67
C ASP A 111 -12.36 -1.61 9.16
N GLU A 112 -11.68 -2.41 8.31
CA GLU A 112 -10.34 -2.94 8.58
C GLU A 112 -9.32 -1.81 8.78
N ALA A 113 -9.28 -0.83 7.88
CA ALA A 113 -8.35 0.30 7.94
C ALA A 113 -8.65 1.22 9.15
N GLU A 114 -9.93 1.53 9.39
CA GLU A 114 -10.37 2.32 10.53
C GLU A 114 -10.01 1.64 11.85
N ARG A 115 -10.26 0.33 11.93
CA ARG A 115 -9.96 -0.48 13.11
C ARG A 115 -8.47 -0.45 13.43
N VAL A 116 -7.62 -0.72 12.43
CA VAL A 116 -6.16 -0.71 12.60
C VAL A 116 -5.68 0.66 13.06
N ALA A 117 -6.10 1.74 12.42
CA ALA A 117 -5.68 3.09 12.77
C ALA A 117 -6.09 3.48 14.21
N LYS A 118 -7.33 3.16 14.62
CA LYS A 118 -7.82 3.41 15.98
C LYS A 118 -7.11 2.55 17.03
N GLU A 119 -6.81 1.29 16.71
CA GLU A 119 -6.08 0.43 17.64
C GLU A 119 -4.65 0.90 17.85
N ILE A 120 -3.94 1.26 16.79
CA ILE A 120 -2.58 1.82 16.88
C ILE A 120 -2.59 3.08 17.76
N LEU A 121 -3.52 4.01 17.51
CA LEU A 121 -3.64 5.24 18.30
C LEU A 121 -3.90 4.94 19.77
N THR A 122 -4.88 4.07 20.05
CA THR A 122 -5.28 3.72 21.43
C THR A 122 -4.17 2.98 22.17
N HIS A 123 -3.53 1.99 21.51
CA HIS A 123 -2.44 1.20 22.09
C HIS A 123 -1.23 2.08 22.38
N ARG A 124 -0.87 2.96 21.45
CA ARG A 124 0.22 3.92 21.63
C ARG A 124 -0.01 4.81 22.84
N LEU A 125 -1.21 5.39 22.98
CA LEU A 125 -1.55 6.28 24.09
C LEU A 125 -1.53 5.54 25.44
N ARG A 126 -2.05 4.30 25.51
CA ARG A 126 -2.09 3.52 26.73
C ARG A 126 -0.70 3.10 27.19
N ASN A 127 0.18 2.73 26.27
CA ASN A 127 1.49 2.15 26.57
C ASN A 127 2.64 3.15 26.39
N ASN A 128 2.33 4.42 26.11
CA ASN A 128 3.32 5.51 25.87
C ASN A 128 4.41 5.10 24.86
N GLN A 129 3.99 4.48 23.75
CA GLN A 129 4.89 4.00 22.72
C GLN A 129 5.16 5.06 21.64
N THR A 130 6.23 4.90 20.88
CA THR A 130 6.52 5.69 19.67
C THR A 130 5.89 5.04 18.45
N TRP A 131 5.65 5.83 17.37
CA TRP A 131 4.99 5.35 16.15
C TRP A 131 5.82 4.33 15.37
N ASP A 132 7.15 4.41 15.42
CA ASP A 132 8.09 3.53 14.72
C ASP A 132 8.03 2.08 15.19
N LYS A 133 7.43 1.82 16.35
CA LYS A 133 7.20 0.48 16.90
C LYS A 133 6.11 -0.30 16.17
N TYR A 134 5.28 0.37 15.37
CA TYR A 134 4.13 -0.21 14.69
C TYR A 134 4.42 -0.45 13.22
N ALA A 135 4.01 -1.61 12.72
CA ALA A 135 3.98 -1.91 11.30
C ALA A 135 2.63 -2.50 10.88
N VAL A 136 2.16 -2.08 9.70
CA VAL A 136 1.01 -2.69 9.03
C VAL A 136 1.50 -3.32 7.74
N LEU A 137 1.40 -4.64 7.68
CA LEU A 137 1.89 -5.46 6.58
C LEU A 137 0.73 -5.92 5.70
N TYR A 138 0.93 -5.90 4.40
CA TYR A 138 -0.07 -6.32 3.43
C TYR A 138 0.56 -7.01 2.23
N ARG A 139 -0.25 -7.76 1.47
CA ARG A 139 0.24 -8.50 0.30
C ARG A 139 0.45 -7.61 -0.92
N SER A 140 -0.40 -6.62 -1.11
CA SER A 140 -0.42 -5.78 -2.31
C SER A 140 -0.59 -4.30 -1.97
N ASN A 141 0.10 -3.43 -2.70
CA ASN A 141 0.15 -1.98 -2.44
C ASN A 141 -1.22 -1.28 -2.50
N PHE A 142 -2.21 -1.83 -3.22
CA PHE A 142 -3.54 -1.21 -3.27
C PHE A 142 -4.25 -1.21 -1.90
N GLN A 143 -3.88 -2.15 -1.00
CA GLN A 143 -4.44 -2.24 0.36
C GLN A 143 -4.04 -1.03 1.22
N ALA A 144 -2.88 -0.42 0.94
CA ALA A 144 -2.40 0.74 1.68
C ALA A 144 -3.33 1.96 1.58
N ARG A 145 -4.12 2.11 0.49
CA ARG A 145 -4.92 3.32 0.26
C ARG A 145 -5.93 3.61 1.35
N ALA A 146 -6.69 2.60 1.77
CA ALA A 146 -7.66 2.75 2.85
C ALA A 146 -6.96 3.10 4.17
N LEU A 147 -5.81 2.47 4.45
CA LEU A 147 -4.98 2.76 5.62
C LEU A 147 -4.44 4.20 5.60
N GLU A 148 -3.83 4.62 4.49
CA GLU A 148 -3.33 5.98 4.30
C GLU A 148 -4.43 7.02 4.57
N ALA A 149 -5.65 6.78 4.06
CA ALA A 149 -6.80 7.66 4.29
C ALA A 149 -7.16 7.74 5.77
N GLN A 150 -7.21 6.61 6.49
CA GLN A 150 -7.58 6.59 7.91
C GLN A 150 -6.48 7.15 8.81
N LEU A 151 -5.21 6.85 8.51
CA LEU A 151 -4.08 7.40 9.28
C LEU A 151 -3.99 8.93 9.14
N ARG A 152 -4.14 9.46 7.91
CA ARG A 152 -4.22 10.92 7.68
C ARG A 152 -5.40 11.54 8.43
N GLN A 153 -6.56 10.87 8.40
CA GLN A 153 -7.75 11.32 9.08
C GLN A 153 -7.56 11.49 10.58
N LEU A 154 -6.78 10.59 11.20
CA LEU A 154 -6.46 10.62 12.63
C LEU A 154 -5.13 11.34 12.94
N GLU A 155 -4.54 12.00 11.95
CA GLU A 155 -3.26 12.72 12.05
C GLU A 155 -2.11 11.83 12.56
N ILE A 156 -2.17 10.52 12.24
CA ILE A 156 -1.13 9.56 12.58
C ILE A 156 -0.03 9.61 11.53
N PRO A 157 1.21 9.93 11.87
CA PRO A 157 2.32 9.95 10.94
C PRO A 157 2.65 8.52 10.47
N TYR A 158 2.80 8.33 9.16
CA TYR A 158 3.13 7.03 8.58
C TYR A 158 4.20 7.15 7.50
N LYS A 159 4.84 6.03 7.21
CA LYS A 159 5.83 5.86 6.15
C LYS A 159 5.44 4.67 5.29
N LEU A 160 5.40 4.88 3.97
CA LEU A 160 5.10 3.83 2.99
C LEU A 160 6.41 3.27 2.42
N SER A 161 6.75 2.03 2.74
CA SER A 161 7.94 1.36 2.22
C SER A 161 7.60 0.47 1.03
N GLY A 162 8.32 0.65 -0.09
CA GLY A 162 8.09 -0.12 -1.32
C GLY A 162 6.91 0.34 -2.16
N GLY A 163 6.36 1.52 -1.90
CA GLY A 163 5.30 2.19 -2.66
C GLY A 163 5.60 3.67 -2.83
N THR A 164 4.76 4.36 -3.60
CA THR A 164 4.78 5.83 -3.72
C THR A 164 3.72 6.40 -2.80
N SER A 165 4.08 7.31 -1.91
CA SER A 165 3.15 7.98 -1.00
C SER A 165 2.01 8.64 -1.79
N PHE A 166 0.89 8.91 -1.13
CA PHE A 166 -0.31 9.39 -1.83
C PHE A 166 -0.04 10.64 -2.66
N PHE A 167 0.54 11.67 -2.04
CA PHE A 167 0.85 12.93 -2.73
C PHE A 167 2.02 12.82 -3.72
N ALA A 168 2.90 11.83 -3.58
CA ALA A 168 4.00 11.60 -4.51
C ALA A 168 3.57 10.90 -5.82
N ARG A 169 2.36 10.33 -5.89
CA ARG A 169 1.81 9.70 -7.11
C ARG A 169 1.60 10.74 -8.21
N THR A 170 1.96 10.39 -9.45
CA THR A 170 1.93 11.31 -10.58
C THR A 170 0.55 11.94 -10.78
N GLU A 171 -0.50 11.11 -10.81
CA GLU A 171 -1.88 11.58 -11.01
C GLU A 171 -2.37 12.50 -9.90
N ILE A 172 -1.91 12.30 -8.66
CA ILE A 172 -2.25 13.18 -7.54
C ILE A 172 -1.49 14.51 -7.67
N LYS A 173 -0.19 14.48 -7.96
CA LYS A 173 0.61 15.69 -8.21
C LYS A 173 0.04 16.54 -9.35
N ASP A 174 -0.44 15.89 -10.43
CA ASP A 174 -1.01 16.59 -11.57
C ASP A 174 -2.32 17.28 -11.19
N LEU A 175 -3.23 16.57 -10.52
CA LEU A 175 -4.52 17.14 -10.08
C LEU A 175 -4.35 18.20 -8.99
N MET A 176 -3.44 17.98 -8.05
CA MET A 176 -3.07 19.01 -7.08
C MET A 176 -2.49 20.25 -7.77
N GLY A 177 -1.73 20.07 -8.87
CA GLY A 177 -1.27 21.19 -9.70
C GLY A 177 -2.41 22.03 -10.26
N TYR A 178 -3.46 21.40 -10.79
CA TYR A 178 -4.68 22.12 -11.23
C TYR A 178 -5.39 22.85 -10.08
N LEU A 179 -5.54 22.19 -8.94
CA LEU A 179 -6.18 22.78 -7.78
C LEU A 179 -5.36 23.95 -7.20
N ARG A 180 -4.03 23.82 -7.17
CA ARG A 180 -3.12 24.87 -6.68
C ARG A 180 -3.17 26.14 -7.53
N ILE A 181 -3.17 26.00 -8.87
CA ILE A 181 -3.20 27.15 -9.76
C ILE A 181 -4.53 27.90 -9.70
N ILE A 182 -5.63 27.21 -9.34
CA ILE A 182 -6.95 27.82 -9.11
C ILE A 182 -6.96 28.69 -7.86
N ILE A 183 -6.39 28.20 -6.76
CA ILE A 183 -6.35 28.96 -5.50
C ILE A 183 -5.22 29.98 -5.43
N ASN A 184 -4.19 29.80 -6.24
CA ASN A 184 -3.06 30.73 -6.36
C ASN A 184 -2.62 30.87 -7.82
N PRO A 185 -3.17 31.87 -8.53
CA PRO A 185 -2.83 32.13 -9.94
C PRO A 185 -1.37 32.48 -10.20
N ASP A 186 -0.61 32.79 -9.15
CA ASP A 186 0.82 33.12 -9.22
C ASP A 186 1.72 31.90 -8.98
N ASP A 187 1.16 30.70 -8.85
CA ASP A 187 1.92 29.44 -8.71
C ASP A 187 2.44 28.96 -10.09
N ASP A 188 3.53 29.57 -10.55
CA ASP A 188 4.18 29.22 -11.81
C ASP A 188 4.67 27.75 -11.85
N ALA A 189 5.03 27.17 -10.71
CA ALA A 189 5.44 25.77 -10.64
C ALA A 189 4.25 24.84 -10.92
N ALA A 190 3.08 25.12 -10.35
CA ALA A 190 1.84 24.41 -10.64
C ALA A 190 1.42 24.61 -12.11
N PHE A 191 1.53 25.85 -12.64
CA PHE A 191 1.26 26.13 -14.04
C PHE A 191 2.10 25.26 -14.98
N LEU A 192 3.42 25.27 -14.83
CA LEU A 192 4.35 24.50 -15.66
C LEU A 192 4.06 22.99 -15.61
N ARG A 193 3.57 22.49 -14.48
CA ARG A 193 3.20 21.10 -14.36
C ARG A 193 1.97 20.73 -15.18
N VAL A 194 0.95 21.59 -15.22
CA VAL A 194 -0.37 21.24 -15.76
C VAL A 194 -0.62 21.74 -17.18
N ILE A 195 0.11 22.76 -17.65
CA ILE A 195 -0.15 23.38 -18.97
C ILE A 195 -0.09 22.39 -20.12
N ASN A 196 0.76 21.35 -20.03
CA ASN A 196 0.89 20.31 -21.05
C ASN A 196 0.56 18.90 -20.52
N THR A 197 -0.23 18.81 -19.47
CA THR A 197 -0.72 17.57 -18.87
C THR A 197 -2.24 17.64 -18.66
N PRO A 198 -3.08 17.06 -19.54
CA PRO A 198 -2.80 16.32 -20.77
C PRO A 198 -2.06 17.12 -21.86
N LYS A 199 -1.50 16.39 -22.84
CA LYS A 199 -0.71 17.01 -23.92
C LYS A 199 -1.54 18.01 -24.73
N ARG A 200 -1.09 19.27 -24.79
CA ARG A 200 -1.70 20.37 -25.58
C ARG A 200 -0.80 20.84 -26.70
N GLY A 201 0.34 20.16 -26.93
CA GLY A 201 1.28 20.55 -27.99
C GLY A 201 2.13 21.78 -27.66
N ILE A 202 2.25 22.11 -26.36
CA ILE A 202 3.07 23.22 -25.87
C ILE A 202 4.49 22.69 -25.61
N GLY A 203 5.46 23.11 -26.41
CA GLY A 203 6.86 22.73 -26.24
C GLY A 203 7.65 23.72 -25.38
N SER A 204 8.89 23.32 -25.03
CA SER A 204 9.80 24.13 -24.20
C SER A 204 10.05 25.54 -24.74
N VAL A 205 10.23 25.68 -26.08
CA VAL A 205 10.40 26.98 -26.74
C VAL A 205 9.19 27.90 -26.55
N THR A 206 7.98 27.36 -26.59
CA THR A 206 6.76 28.14 -26.33
C THR A 206 6.68 28.59 -24.89
N LEU A 207 7.04 27.72 -23.93
CA LEU A 207 7.08 28.06 -22.50
C LEU A 207 8.15 29.12 -22.20
N GLU A 208 9.31 29.05 -22.84
CA GLU A 208 10.36 30.06 -22.71
C GLU A 208 9.86 31.43 -23.20
N LYS A 209 9.21 31.48 -24.38
CA LYS A 209 8.61 32.71 -24.90
C LYS A 209 7.50 33.25 -23.99
N LEU A 210 6.67 32.37 -23.43
CA LEU A 210 5.65 32.76 -22.45
C LEU A 210 6.28 33.36 -21.20
N GLY A 211 7.39 32.77 -20.70
CA GLY A 211 8.13 33.28 -19.56
C GLY A 211 8.69 34.70 -19.79
N LEU A 212 9.30 34.93 -20.98
CA LEU A 212 9.78 36.24 -21.35
C LEU A 212 8.65 37.27 -21.49
N PHE A 213 7.51 36.86 -22.05
CA PHE A 213 6.33 37.72 -22.17
C PHE A 213 5.73 38.04 -20.79
N ALA A 214 5.60 37.06 -19.90
CA ALA A 214 5.15 37.23 -18.51
C ALA A 214 6.05 38.21 -17.74
N GLN A 215 7.37 38.05 -17.87
CA GLN A 215 8.37 38.95 -17.27
C GLN A 215 8.21 40.40 -17.79
N HIS A 216 8.02 40.56 -19.12
CA HIS A 216 7.76 41.86 -19.72
C HIS A 216 6.50 42.53 -19.20
N CYS A 217 5.43 41.73 -19.00
CA CYS A 217 4.15 42.20 -18.47
C CYS A 217 4.13 42.37 -16.93
N GLY A 218 5.17 41.95 -16.22
CA GLY A 218 5.24 41.98 -14.76
C GLY A 218 4.15 41.12 -14.08
N THR A 219 3.86 39.93 -14.62
CA THR A 219 2.80 39.04 -14.15
C THR A 219 3.25 37.58 -14.13
N SER A 220 2.46 36.71 -13.48
CA SER A 220 2.69 35.25 -13.50
C SER A 220 2.46 34.64 -14.88
N LEU A 221 2.88 33.38 -15.08
CA LEU A 221 2.68 32.65 -16.34
C LEU A 221 1.18 32.54 -16.68
N LEU A 222 0.33 32.23 -15.69
CA LEU A 222 -1.13 32.21 -15.89
C LEU A 222 -1.66 33.60 -16.22
N GLY A 223 -1.25 34.62 -15.49
CA GLY A 223 -1.66 36.00 -15.74
C GLY A 223 -1.28 36.48 -17.15
N ALA A 224 -0.16 36.01 -17.71
CA ALA A 224 0.27 36.30 -19.06
C ALA A 224 -0.59 35.63 -20.15
N CYS A 225 -1.23 34.50 -19.85
CA CYS A 225 -2.01 33.73 -20.83
C CYS A 225 -3.16 34.50 -21.47
N THR A 226 -3.80 35.41 -20.70
CA THR A 226 -4.96 36.21 -21.16
C THR A 226 -4.62 37.66 -21.43
N ARG A 227 -3.32 38.04 -21.41
CA ARG A 227 -2.89 39.41 -21.75
C ARG A 227 -2.94 39.67 -23.25
N ALA A 228 -3.33 40.89 -23.57
CA ALA A 228 -3.27 41.37 -24.95
C ALA A 228 -1.83 41.25 -25.50
N GLY A 229 -1.68 40.69 -26.71
CA GLY A 229 -0.39 40.48 -27.35
C GLY A 229 0.20 39.07 -27.13
N VAL A 230 -0.42 38.18 -26.36
CA VAL A 230 0.07 36.81 -26.14
C VAL A 230 0.18 36.04 -27.46
N LYS A 231 -0.77 36.20 -28.38
CA LYS A 231 -0.75 35.59 -29.73
C LYS A 231 0.39 36.10 -30.59
N ASP A 232 0.72 37.39 -30.48
CA ASP A 232 1.82 37.99 -31.21
C ASP A 232 3.18 37.50 -30.67
N ALA A 233 3.31 37.40 -29.37
CA ALA A 233 4.52 36.92 -28.68
C ALA A 233 4.81 35.44 -28.94
N LEU A 234 3.79 34.57 -28.94
CA LEU A 234 3.93 33.13 -29.00
C LEU A 234 3.66 32.53 -30.39
N GLY A 235 3.09 33.34 -31.29
CA GLY A 235 2.54 32.93 -32.56
C GLY A 235 1.05 32.47 -32.45
N ALA A 236 0.27 32.67 -33.51
CA ALA A 236 -1.19 32.54 -33.48
C ALA A 236 -1.69 31.21 -32.92
N LYS A 237 -1.10 30.08 -33.34
CA LYS A 237 -1.55 28.74 -32.90
C LYS A 237 -1.24 28.47 -31.45
N ALA A 238 0.02 28.69 -31.01
CA ALA A 238 0.43 28.42 -29.66
C ALA A 238 -0.21 29.43 -28.69
N GLY A 239 -0.30 30.71 -29.09
CA GLY A 239 -0.96 31.73 -28.31
C GLY A 239 -2.45 31.47 -28.07
N ALA A 240 -3.17 30.97 -29.07
CA ALA A 240 -4.57 30.59 -28.91
C ALA A 240 -4.77 29.45 -27.90
N ILE A 241 -3.91 28.42 -27.92
CA ILE A 241 -3.98 27.32 -26.95
C ILE A 241 -3.69 27.83 -25.52
N ILE A 242 -2.68 28.67 -25.36
CA ILE A 242 -2.29 29.25 -24.08
C ILE A 242 -3.41 30.16 -23.54
N GLU A 243 -3.97 31.01 -24.37
CA GLU A 243 -5.08 31.89 -24.03
C GLU A 243 -6.31 31.08 -23.56
N SER A 244 -6.72 30.08 -24.35
CA SER A 244 -7.84 29.19 -24.00
C SER A 244 -7.60 28.45 -22.69
N PHE A 245 -6.39 28.02 -22.41
CA PHE A 245 -6.04 27.41 -21.11
C PHE A 245 -6.16 28.44 -19.96
N GLY A 246 -5.66 29.66 -20.17
CA GLY A 246 -5.80 30.74 -19.17
C GLY A 246 -7.25 31.08 -18.87
N GLU A 247 -8.10 31.19 -19.91
CA GLU A 247 -9.54 31.43 -19.78
C GLU A 247 -10.22 30.30 -19.02
N PHE A 248 -9.88 29.05 -19.33
CA PHE A 248 -10.40 27.87 -18.64
C PHE A 248 -10.07 27.88 -17.12
N ILE A 249 -8.82 28.15 -16.75
CA ILE A 249 -8.43 28.22 -15.33
C ILE A 249 -9.13 29.39 -14.64
N ASN A 250 -9.16 30.57 -15.24
CA ASN A 250 -9.81 31.75 -14.68
C ASN A 250 -11.31 31.52 -14.46
N TYR A 251 -11.99 30.84 -15.40
CA TYR A 251 -13.39 30.47 -15.24
C TYR A 251 -13.62 29.64 -13.97
N TYR A 252 -12.82 28.57 -13.77
CA TYR A 252 -12.96 27.71 -12.59
C TYR A 252 -12.50 28.38 -11.30
N THR A 253 -11.53 29.30 -11.36
CA THR A 253 -11.13 30.11 -10.20
C THR A 253 -12.32 30.90 -9.67
N HIS A 254 -13.06 31.60 -10.56
CA HIS A 254 -14.26 32.36 -10.16
C HIS A 254 -15.38 31.44 -9.66
N GLN A 255 -15.70 30.36 -10.41
CA GLN A 255 -16.80 29.47 -10.04
C GLN A 255 -16.58 28.77 -8.70
N LEU A 256 -15.36 28.33 -8.40
CA LEU A 256 -15.05 27.61 -7.17
C LEU A 256 -14.95 28.52 -5.95
N HIS A 257 -14.59 29.80 -6.15
CA HIS A 257 -14.50 30.76 -5.06
C HIS A 257 -15.89 31.18 -4.55
N ASP A 258 -16.88 31.24 -5.44
CA ASP A 258 -18.22 31.74 -5.14
C ASP A 258 -19.21 30.64 -4.75
N ASN A 259 -18.79 29.36 -4.73
CA ASN A 259 -19.72 28.23 -4.56
C ASN A 259 -19.60 27.57 -3.18
N SER A 260 -20.73 27.40 -2.53
CA SER A 260 -20.86 26.75 -1.22
C SER A 260 -20.67 25.20 -1.29
N ASP A 261 -20.87 24.57 -2.46
CA ASP A 261 -20.60 23.15 -2.70
C ASP A 261 -19.60 22.98 -3.88
N PRO A 262 -18.28 23.02 -3.60
CA PRO A 262 -17.28 23.00 -4.66
C PRO A 262 -17.07 21.63 -5.32
N MET A 263 -17.55 20.53 -4.71
CA MET A 263 -17.21 19.18 -5.17
C MET A 263 -17.71 18.84 -6.58
N PRO A 264 -18.94 19.16 -6.99
CA PRO A 264 -19.40 18.98 -8.36
C PRO A 264 -18.53 19.71 -9.38
N LEU A 265 -18.15 20.97 -9.06
CA LEU A 265 -17.30 21.79 -9.92
C LEU A 265 -15.87 21.25 -10.04
N VAL A 266 -15.29 20.74 -8.95
CA VAL A 266 -13.98 20.07 -8.98
C VAL A 266 -14.03 18.85 -9.90
N ARG A 267 -15.06 18.02 -9.81
CA ARG A 267 -15.25 16.87 -10.70
C ARG A 267 -15.42 17.29 -12.16
N GLN A 268 -16.23 18.29 -12.42
CA GLN A 268 -16.47 18.84 -13.75
C GLN A 268 -15.16 19.36 -14.35
N MET A 269 -14.44 20.21 -13.63
CA MET A 269 -13.15 20.75 -14.05
C MET A 269 -12.18 19.64 -14.46
N ILE A 270 -11.97 18.63 -13.61
CA ILE A 270 -11.03 17.55 -13.91
C ILE A 270 -11.49 16.76 -15.16
N THR A 271 -12.78 16.57 -15.33
CA THR A 271 -13.33 15.92 -16.53
C THR A 271 -13.07 16.76 -17.79
N GLU A 272 -13.33 18.07 -17.74
CA GLU A 272 -13.15 19.00 -18.87
C GLU A 272 -11.68 19.23 -19.25
N THR A 273 -10.72 19.03 -18.31
CA THR A 273 -9.29 19.02 -18.66
C THR A 273 -8.91 17.89 -19.59
N GLY A 274 -9.74 16.83 -19.71
CA GLY A 274 -9.42 15.58 -20.42
C GLY A 274 -8.46 14.67 -19.63
N TYR A 275 -8.23 14.95 -18.35
CA TYR A 275 -7.25 14.21 -17.55
C TYR A 275 -7.61 12.74 -17.35
N ILE A 276 -8.91 12.44 -17.23
CA ILE A 276 -9.39 11.06 -17.07
C ILE A 276 -9.03 10.22 -18.29
N ASP A 277 -9.26 10.74 -19.50
CA ASP A 277 -8.93 10.03 -20.75
C ASP A 277 -7.42 9.93 -20.95
N TYR A 278 -6.67 10.97 -20.60
CA TYR A 278 -5.21 10.92 -20.57
C TYR A 278 -4.67 9.80 -19.64
N VAL A 279 -5.29 9.59 -18.48
CA VAL A 279 -4.91 8.48 -17.57
C VAL A 279 -5.15 7.12 -18.22
N LYS A 280 -6.29 6.93 -18.90
CA LYS A 280 -6.60 5.70 -19.63
C LYS A 280 -5.58 5.44 -20.74
N GLU A 281 -5.32 6.43 -21.59
CA GLU A 281 -4.41 6.31 -22.73
C GLU A 281 -2.93 6.11 -22.31
N SER A 282 -2.50 6.75 -21.23
CA SER A 282 -1.11 6.69 -20.73
C SER A 282 -0.81 5.49 -19.84
N SER A 283 -1.81 4.69 -19.52
CA SER A 283 -1.63 3.51 -18.68
C SER A 283 -1.17 2.30 -19.49
N LYS A 284 -0.17 1.58 -18.97
CA LYS A 284 0.46 0.44 -19.66
C LYS A 284 -0.42 -0.82 -19.71
N ASN A 285 -1.36 -0.94 -18.78
CA ASN A 285 -2.26 -2.09 -18.66
C ASN A 285 -3.51 -1.70 -17.86
N PRO A 286 -4.61 -2.49 -17.95
CA PRO A 286 -5.87 -2.20 -17.24
C PRO A 286 -5.75 -2.12 -15.73
N GLN A 287 -4.80 -2.85 -15.13
CA GLN A 287 -4.60 -2.82 -13.69
C GLN A 287 -3.97 -1.50 -13.23
N GLN A 288 -3.02 -0.96 -13.99
CA GLN A 288 -2.44 0.37 -13.75
C GLN A 288 -3.47 1.48 -13.95
N GLU A 289 -4.26 1.39 -15.04
CA GLU A 289 -5.35 2.32 -15.31
C GLU A 289 -6.32 2.40 -14.14
N LYS A 290 -6.87 1.25 -13.75
CA LYS A 290 -7.76 1.15 -12.59
C LYS A 290 -7.12 1.74 -11.33
N GLY A 291 -5.86 1.41 -11.08
CA GLY A 291 -5.11 1.92 -9.94
C GLY A 291 -5.02 3.44 -9.90
N ARG A 292 -4.76 4.09 -11.04
CA ARG A 292 -4.69 5.54 -11.14
C ARG A 292 -6.06 6.20 -11.00
N LEU A 293 -7.10 5.62 -11.60
CA LEU A 293 -8.48 6.11 -11.44
C LEU A 293 -8.96 6.01 -9.98
N ASP A 294 -8.66 4.90 -9.30
CA ASP A 294 -8.95 4.75 -7.88
C ASP A 294 -8.21 5.80 -7.01
N ASN A 295 -6.99 6.20 -7.40
CA ASN A 295 -6.26 7.28 -6.72
C ASN A 295 -6.95 8.64 -6.90
N ILE A 296 -7.47 8.93 -8.10
CA ILE A 296 -8.23 10.15 -8.38
C ILE A 296 -9.52 10.18 -7.54
N GLU A 297 -10.23 9.06 -7.45
CA GLU A 297 -11.42 8.98 -6.60
C GLU A 297 -11.08 9.16 -5.11
N ALA A 298 -9.94 8.61 -4.65
CA ALA A 298 -9.46 8.82 -3.29
C ALA A 298 -9.13 10.30 -3.01
N LEU A 299 -8.64 11.05 -4.00
CA LEU A 299 -8.42 12.48 -3.88
C LEU A 299 -9.75 13.22 -3.68
N TYR A 300 -10.77 12.92 -4.49
CA TYR A 300 -12.11 13.51 -4.32
C TYR A 300 -12.69 13.24 -2.93
N LEU A 301 -12.60 11.99 -2.46
CA LEU A 301 -13.08 11.61 -1.14
C LEU A 301 -12.31 12.32 -0.02
N SER A 302 -11.02 12.55 -0.19
CA SER A 302 -10.20 13.29 0.78
C SER A 302 -10.60 14.74 0.85
N ILE A 303 -10.84 15.41 -0.29
CA ILE A 303 -11.33 16.80 -0.34
C ILE A 303 -12.71 16.89 0.33
N ALA A 304 -13.66 16.03 -0.07
CA ALA A 304 -15.00 16.01 0.50
C ALA A 304 -15.00 15.76 2.02
N ALA A 305 -14.14 14.86 2.51
CA ALA A 305 -14.01 14.60 3.93
C ALA A 305 -13.48 15.81 4.73
N LEU A 306 -12.55 16.57 4.15
CA LEU A 306 -12.05 17.78 4.78
C LEU A 306 -13.11 18.87 4.84
N ILE A 307 -13.90 19.07 3.76
CA ILE A 307 -15.04 20.00 3.72
C ILE A 307 -16.08 19.63 4.80
N ASN A 308 -16.47 18.36 4.86
CA ASN A 308 -17.53 17.89 5.77
C ASN A 308 -17.14 17.92 7.26
N ARG A 309 -15.86 17.98 7.58
CA ARG A 309 -15.34 17.99 8.96
C ARG A 309 -15.01 19.37 9.49
N ALA A 310 -14.95 20.36 8.62
CA ALA A 310 -14.71 21.70 9.04
C ALA A 310 -15.90 22.19 9.90
N ASP A 311 -15.61 22.59 11.12
CA ASP A 311 -16.61 23.13 12.04
C ASP A 311 -17.00 24.57 11.69
N ASP A 312 -16.07 25.33 11.06
CA ASP A 312 -16.26 26.69 10.62
C ASP A 312 -16.55 26.76 9.11
N GLU A 313 -17.48 27.58 8.70
CA GLU A 313 -17.83 27.85 7.30
C GLU A 313 -16.63 28.34 6.47
N HIS A 314 -15.69 29.04 7.09
CA HIS A 314 -14.48 29.52 6.42
C HIS A 314 -13.53 28.37 6.05
N ASP A 315 -13.48 27.33 6.86
CA ASP A 315 -12.65 26.13 6.64
C ASP A 315 -13.28 25.15 5.64
N LYS A 316 -14.55 25.34 5.27
CA LYS A 316 -15.26 24.55 4.24
C LYS A 316 -14.96 25.00 2.81
N THR A 317 -14.33 26.16 2.64
CA THR A 317 -13.97 26.66 1.31
C THR A 317 -12.95 25.77 0.62
N ILE A 318 -13.05 25.65 -0.69
CA ILE A 318 -12.08 24.88 -1.49
C ILE A 318 -10.63 25.39 -1.27
N ASP A 319 -10.49 26.71 -1.09
CA ASP A 319 -9.22 27.38 -0.84
C ASP A 319 -8.56 26.87 0.46
N ALA A 320 -9.32 26.89 1.57
CA ALA A 320 -8.84 26.39 2.87
C ALA A 320 -8.47 24.90 2.82
N VAL A 321 -9.30 24.09 2.16
CA VAL A 321 -9.08 22.65 2.03
C VAL A 321 -7.85 22.35 1.19
N ILE A 322 -7.64 23.00 0.04
CA ILE A 322 -6.48 22.78 -0.80
C ILE A 322 -5.21 23.28 -0.12
N ARG A 323 -5.23 24.43 0.57
CA ARG A 323 -4.09 24.88 1.39
C ARG A 323 -3.73 23.86 2.47
N LYS A 324 -4.71 23.28 3.14
CA LYS A 324 -4.50 22.22 4.13
C LYS A 324 -3.87 20.96 3.49
N MET A 325 -4.32 20.57 2.30
CA MET A 325 -3.74 19.44 1.57
C MET A 325 -2.30 19.70 1.12
N VAL A 326 -2.00 20.92 0.65
CA VAL A 326 -0.62 21.33 0.30
C VAL A 326 0.28 21.31 1.53
N LEU A 327 -0.21 21.75 2.68
CA LEU A 327 0.53 21.68 3.93
C LEU A 327 0.81 20.23 4.34
N LEU A 328 -0.19 19.35 4.20
CA LEU A 328 -0.02 17.90 4.47
C LEU A 328 1.03 17.27 3.54
N ASP A 329 1.03 17.62 2.23
CA ASP A 329 2.06 17.17 1.28
C ASP A 329 3.46 17.64 1.70
N MET A 330 3.61 18.93 2.06
CA MET A 330 4.88 19.47 2.55
C MET A 330 5.36 18.78 3.83
N LEU A 331 4.45 18.51 4.76
CA LEU A 331 4.77 17.80 6.00
C LEU A 331 5.17 16.34 5.72
N GLU A 332 4.52 15.66 4.78
CA GLU A 332 4.94 14.31 4.36
C GLU A 332 6.37 14.35 3.78
N GLN A 333 6.68 15.31 2.91
CA GLN A 333 8.01 15.45 2.28
C GLN A 333 9.10 15.80 3.30
N GLN A 334 8.91 16.79 4.16
CA GLN A 334 9.86 17.14 5.23
C GLN A 334 10.07 15.99 6.21
N GLN A 335 9.01 15.27 6.52
CA GLN A 335 9.08 14.13 7.41
C GLN A 335 9.77 12.91 6.78
N GLU A 336 9.84 12.76 5.46
CA GLU A 336 10.62 11.69 4.82
C GLU A 336 12.12 11.84 5.08
N GLU A 337 12.61 13.05 5.30
CA GLU A 337 14.04 13.35 5.48
C GLU A 337 14.51 13.31 6.95
N GLU A 338 13.66 13.66 7.93
CA GLU A 338 14.16 13.92 9.31
C GLU A 338 13.52 13.06 10.42
N ASN A 339 12.34 12.47 10.25
CA ASN A 339 11.62 11.84 11.35
C ASN A 339 11.40 10.33 11.14
N THR A 340 12.10 9.52 11.92
CA THR A 340 11.96 8.05 11.93
C THR A 340 10.74 7.57 12.73
N ASN A 341 10.13 8.42 13.56
CA ASN A 341 9.00 8.07 14.42
C ASN A 341 7.66 8.09 13.66
N LYS A 342 7.42 7.06 12.85
CA LYS A 342 6.24 6.89 11.99
C LYS A 342 5.75 5.45 11.97
N VAL A 343 4.44 5.23 11.82
CA VAL A 343 3.89 3.90 11.54
C VAL A 343 4.38 3.40 10.19
N ASN A 344 4.89 2.19 10.15
CA ASN A 344 5.45 1.59 8.94
C ASN A 344 4.34 0.87 8.16
N LEU A 345 4.05 1.31 6.94
CA LEU A 345 3.17 0.64 6.00
C LEU A 345 4.00 -0.01 4.89
N MET A 346 3.88 -1.32 4.71
CA MET A 346 4.68 -2.01 3.72
C MET A 346 4.09 -3.34 3.27
N THR A 347 4.53 -3.80 2.10
CA THR A 347 4.20 -5.16 1.68
C THR A 347 4.96 -6.18 2.52
N LEU A 348 4.40 -7.38 2.65
CA LEU A 348 5.08 -8.51 3.29
C LEU A 348 6.49 -8.76 2.72
N HIS A 349 6.67 -8.57 1.40
CA HIS A 349 7.99 -8.67 0.75
C HIS A 349 8.97 -7.60 1.23
N ALA A 350 8.51 -6.36 1.37
CA ALA A 350 9.35 -5.26 1.83
C ALA A 350 9.68 -5.34 3.34
N ALA A 351 8.94 -6.14 4.09
CA ALA A 351 9.16 -6.36 5.51
C ALA A 351 10.29 -7.36 5.80
N LYS A 352 10.77 -8.10 4.79
CA LYS A 352 11.90 -9.03 4.96
C LYS A 352 13.13 -8.27 5.45
N GLY A 353 13.81 -8.81 6.45
CA GLY A 353 14.97 -8.18 7.10
C GLY A 353 14.62 -7.13 8.17
N LEU A 354 13.36 -6.67 8.25
CA LEU A 354 12.91 -5.71 9.26
C LEU A 354 12.26 -6.41 10.45
N GLU A 355 12.00 -5.65 11.53
CA GLU A 355 11.35 -6.15 12.74
C GLU A 355 10.69 -5.03 13.53
N PHE A 356 9.50 -5.29 14.12
CA PHE A 356 8.69 -4.30 14.80
C PHE A 356 8.10 -4.87 16.09
N ASP A 357 7.87 -4.03 17.09
CA ASP A 357 7.28 -4.50 18.34
C ASP A 357 5.83 -4.93 18.17
N TYR A 358 5.05 -4.20 17.36
CA TYR A 358 3.62 -4.40 17.13
C TYR A 358 3.32 -4.51 15.63
N VAL A 359 2.87 -5.67 15.18
CA VAL A 359 2.61 -5.94 13.78
C VAL A 359 1.14 -6.24 13.54
N TYR A 360 0.58 -5.61 12.51
CA TYR A 360 -0.73 -5.89 11.97
C TYR A 360 -0.57 -6.47 10.57
N ILE A 361 -1.11 -7.66 10.29
CA ILE A 361 -1.18 -8.22 8.94
C ILE A 361 -2.64 -8.12 8.48
N ILE A 362 -2.89 -7.34 7.45
CA ILE A 362 -4.23 -7.11 6.92
C ILE A 362 -4.49 -7.93 5.66
N GLY A 363 -5.76 -8.22 5.40
CA GLY A 363 -6.17 -8.95 4.21
C GLY A 363 -5.80 -10.42 4.24
N CYS A 364 -5.93 -11.06 5.41
CA CYS A 364 -5.74 -12.51 5.55
C CYS A 364 -6.89 -13.29 4.90
N GLU A 365 -6.97 -13.27 3.57
CA GLU A 365 -8.08 -13.77 2.77
C GLU A 365 -7.59 -14.50 1.52
N GLU A 366 -8.34 -15.52 1.10
CA GLU A 366 -8.12 -16.19 -0.20
C GLU A 366 -8.14 -15.20 -1.36
N LYS A 367 -7.29 -15.42 -2.35
CA LYS A 367 -7.05 -14.58 -3.53
C LYS A 367 -6.30 -13.27 -3.24
N LEU A 368 -6.03 -12.97 -1.98
CA LEU A 368 -5.23 -11.84 -1.53
C LEU A 368 -3.96 -12.31 -0.82
N LEU A 369 -4.10 -13.13 0.21
CA LEU A 369 -3.00 -13.83 0.89
C LEU A 369 -3.51 -15.26 1.24
N PRO A 370 -3.26 -16.28 0.42
CA PRO A 370 -2.41 -16.30 -0.78
C PRO A 370 -2.98 -15.50 -1.97
N HIS A 371 -2.08 -14.97 -2.80
CA HIS A 371 -2.45 -14.19 -3.97
C HIS A 371 -3.08 -15.08 -5.06
N VAL A 372 -4.05 -14.53 -5.80
CA VAL A 372 -4.78 -15.28 -6.84
C VAL A 372 -3.86 -15.90 -7.90
N ASN A 373 -2.80 -15.21 -8.31
CA ASN A 373 -1.85 -15.73 -9.30
C ASN A 373 -1.10 -16.95 -8.76
N SER A 374 -0.71 -16.94 -7.48
CA SER A 374 -0.01 -18.05 -6.83
C SER A 374 -0.93 -19.25 -6.64
N ILE A 375 -2.23 -19.02 -6.40
CA ILE A 375 -3.23 -20.09 -6.38
C ILE A 375 -3.35 -20.74 -7.78
N MET A 376 -3.41 -19.92 -8.84
CA MET A 376 -3.55 -20.39 -10.22
C MET A 376 -2.30 -21.17 -10.71
N SER A 377 -1.11 -20.76 -10.29
CA SER A 377 0.17 -21.40 -10.63
C SER A 377 0.56 -22.54 -9.69
N ALA A 378 -0.33 -22.90 -8.74
CA ALA A 378 -0.08 -23.89 -7.70
C ALA A 378 1.15 -23.60 -6.81
N ASN A 379 1.59 -22.35 -6.73
CA ASN A 379 2.73 -21.91 -5.92
C ASN A 379 2.28 -21.38 -4.54
N ILE A 380 1.63 -22.25 -3.77
CA ILE A 380 1.13 -21.89 -2.42
C ILE A 380 2.28 -21.84 -1.41
N GLU A 381 3.32 -22.61 -1.60
CA GLU A 381 4.46 -22.66 -0.68
C GLU A 381 5.17 -21.32 -0.56
N GLU A 382 5.37 -20.59 -1.65
CA GLU A 382 5.97 -19.25 -1.62
C GLU A 382 5.09 -18.26 -0.86
N GLU A 383 3.77 -18.29 -1.05
CA GLU A 383 2.83 -17.46 -0.29
C GLU A 383 2.80 -17.85 1.20
N ARG A 384 2.99 -19.14 1.53
CA ARG A 384 3.12 -19.58 2.92
C ARG A 384 4.41 -19.08 3.56
N ARG A 385 5.54 -19.11 2.82
CA ARG A 385 6.79 -18.47 3.25
C ARG A 385 6.60 -16.96 3.47
N LEU A 386 5.79 -16.32 2.63
CA LEU A 386 5.49 -14.91 2.78
C LEU A 386 4.66 -14.62 4.04
N MET A 387 3.68 -15.48 4.38
CA MET A 387 2.95 -15.41 5.65
C MET A 387 3.89 -15.65 6.84
N TYR A 388 4.76 -16.65 6.76
CA TYR A 388 5.79 -16.92 7.77
C TYR A 388 6.71 -15.71 7.98
N VAL A 389 7.21 -15.09 6.90
CA VAL A 389 7.99 -13.86 6.98
C VAL A 389 7.20 -12.78 7.72
N GLY A 390 5.94 -12.57 7.37
CA GLY A 390 5.10 -11.57 8.03
C GLY A 390 4.93 -11.80 9.53
N ILE A 391 4.63 -13.03 9.93
CA ILE A 391 4.48 -13.43 11.35
C ILE A 391 5.78 -13.16 12.12
N THR A 392 6.92 -13.58 11.55
CA THR A 392 8.25 -13.45 12.20
C THR A 392 8.79 -12.02 12.23
N ARG A 393 8.07 -11.04 11.69
CA ARG A 393 8.44 -9.60 11.85
C ARG A 393 8.03 -9.04 13.21
N ALA A 394 7.07 -9.68 13.89
CA ALA A 394 6.58 -9.23 15.18
C ALA A 394 7.52 -9.65 16.33
N LYS A 395 7.81 -8.69 17.22
CA LYS A 395 8.59 -8.94 18.45
C LYS A 395 7.68 -9.32 19.61
N SER A 396 6.64 -8.52 19.85
CA SER A 396 5.82 -8.59 21.07
C SER A 396 4.38 -8.97 20.78
N GLU A 397 3.73 -8.31 19.80
CA GLU A 397 2.33 -8.55 19.50
C GLU A 397 2.09 -8.66 18.00
N LEU A 398 1.22 -9.59 17.63
CA LEU A 398 0.75 -9.80 16.26
C LEU A 398 -0.77 -9.78 16.21
N THR A 399 -1.31 -9.02 15.26
CA THR A 399 -2.74 -9.00 14.95
C THR A 399 -2.95 -9.34 13.48
N LEU A 400 -3.80 -10.33 13.20
CA LEU A 400 -4.20 -10.74 11.87
C LEU A 400 -5.62 -10.24 11.60
N LEU A 401 -5.82 -9.58 10.45
CA LEU A 401 -7.13 -9.04 10.10
C LEU A 401 -7.62 -9.63 8.77
N LEU A 402 -8.93 -9.86 8.71
CA LEU A 402 -9.64 -10.29 7.52
C LEU A 402 -10.99 -9.59 7.43
N CYS A 403 -11.55 -9.50 6.22
CA CYS A 403 -12.85 -8.92 5.99
C CYS A 403 -13.90 -9.99 5.66
N LYS A 404 -15.20 -9.68 5.90
CA LYS A 404 -16.32 -10.47 5.39
C LYS A 404 -16.55 -10.23 3.91
N GLN A 405 -16.28 -9.01 3.45
CA GLN A 405 -16.42 -8.59 2.05
C GLN A 405 -15.40 -7.51 1.71
N ARG A 406 -15.01 -7.42 0.43
CA ARG A 406 -14.12 -6.37 -0.10
C ARG A 406 -14.73 -5.66 -1.29
N ARG A 407 -14.39 -4.39 -1.43
CA ARG A 407 -14.82 -3.58 -2.57
C ARG A 407 -14.19 -4.09 -3.87
N SER A 408 -15.05 -4.30 -4.88
CA SER A 408 -14.67 -4.71 -6.23
C SER A 408 -15.39 -3.82 -7.24
N GLY A 409 -14.77 -2.69 -7.62
CA GLY A 409 -15.43 -1.63 -8.36
C GLY A 409 -16.44 -0.88 -7.50
N ALA A 410 -17.69 -0.80 -7.93
CA ALA A 410 -18.79 -0.17 -7.16
C ALA A 410 -19.39 -1.11 -6.10
N ASP A 411 -19.20 -2.43 -6.22
CA ASP A 411 -19.87 -3.43 -5.39
C ASP A 411 -18.95 -4.00 -4.32
N PHE A 412 -19.56 -4.54 -3.26
CA PHE A 412 -18.88 -5.37 -2.26
C PHE A 412 -19.09 -6.84 -2.58
N LYS A 413 -17.99 -7.62 -2.58
CA LYS A 413 -18.00 -9.07 -2.78
C LYS A 413 -17.57 -9.78 -1.52
N ALA A 414 -18.31 -10.81 -1.13
CA ALA A 414 -17.93 -11.69 -0.03
C ALA A 414 -16.56 -12.34 -0.32
N VAL A 415 -15.73 -12.44 0.71
CA VAL A 415 -14.42 -13.07 0.64
C VAL A 415 -14.35 -14.26 1.59
N THR A 416 -13.40 -15.15 1.32
CA THR A 416 -13.17 -16.34 2.14
C THR A 416 -11.92 -16.07 2.99
N PRO A 417 -11.91 -16.44 4.29
CA PRO A 417 -10.70 -16.39 5.10
C PRO A 417 -9.54 -17.12 4.44
N SER A 418 -8.32 -16.63 4.67
CA SER A 418 -7.10 -17.27 4.19
C SER A 418 -6.95 -18.67 4.78
N ARG A 419 -6.57 -19.64 3.95
CA ARG A 419 -6.21 -21.00 4.40
C ARG A 419 -5.09 -21.01 5.44
N PHE A 420 -4.22 -20.01 5.44
CA PHE A 420 -3.13 -19.89 6.41
C PHE A 420 -3.64 -19.64 7.84
N LEU A 421 -4.85 -19.10 8.00
CA LEU A 421 -5.47 -18.98 9.32
C LEU A 421 -5.91 -20.35 9.88
N ASP A 422 -6.30 -21.29 9.02
CA ASP A 422 -6.66 -22.65 9.42
C ASP A 422 -5.43 -23.49 9.83
N GLU A 423 -4.23 -23.07 9.38
CA GLU A 423 -2.94 -23.70 9.72
C GLU A 423 -2.38 -23.25 11.08
N LEU A 424 -3.01 -22.24 11.71
CA LEU A 424 -2.59 -21.71 13.01
C LEU A 424 -3.24 -22.50 14.16
N PRO A 425 -2.47 -23.05 15.11
CA PRO A 425 -3.01 -23.72 16.30
C PRO A 425 -3.80 -22.76 17.19
N ALA A 426 -4.98 -23.20 17.62
CA ALA A 426 -5.88 -22.37 18.44
C ALA A 426 -5.28 -21.94 19.78
N GLU A 427 -4.31 -22.67 20.29
CA GLU A 427 -3.60 -22.38 21.54
C GLU A 427 -2.81 -21.07 21.48
N TYR A 428 -2.31 -20.68 20.29
CA TYR A 428 -1.58 -19.44 20.07
C TYR A 428 -2.49 -18.25 19.72
N LEU A 429 -3.80 -18.50 19.52
CA LEU A 429 -4.73 -17.47 19.06
C LEU A 429 -5.61 -16.93 20.19
N SER A 430 -5.95 -15.64 20.09
CA SER A 430 -7.03 -15.00 20.85
C SER A 430 -8.04 -14.39 19.87
N GLY A 431 -9.35 -14.65 20.08
CA GLY A 431 -10.43 -14.23 19.18
C GLY A 431 -11.02 -15.42 18.41
N ALA A 432 -12.24 -15.24 17.91
CA ALA A 432 -12.96 -16.28 17.18
C ALA A 432 -12.47 -16.32 15.73
N VAL A 433 -11.59 -17.26 15.41
CA VAL A 433 -11.56 -17.81 14.06
C VAL A 433 -12.83 -18.66 13.94
N THR A 434 -13.78 -18.23 13.13
CA THR A 434 -14.89 -19.11 12.74
C THR A 434 -14.27 -20.27 11.97
N LYS A 435 -13.96 -21.38 12.66
CA LYS A 435 -13.60 -22.63 12.00
C LYS A 435 -14.71 -22.91 10.98
N LYS A 436 -14.35 -23.12 9.73
CA LYS A 436 -15.27 -23.71 8.75
C LYS A 436 -15.78 -24.99 9.39
N GLU A 437 -17.07 -25.03 9.70
CA GLU A 437 -17.70 -26.28 10.01
C GLU A 437 -17.50 -27.22 8.83
N ASP A 438 -17.09 -28.45 9.10
CA ASP A 438 -16.91 -29.49 8.09
C ASP A 438 -18.15 -29.48 7.18
N PRO A 439 -18.02 -29.29 5.85
CA PRO A 439 -19.15 -29.23 4.94
C PRO A 439 -20.10 -30.45 5.07
N LYS A 440 -19.58 -31.61 5.51
CA LYS A 440 -20.37 -32.80 5.82
C LYS A 440 -21.21 -32.59 7.07
N LYS A 441 -20.64 -32.01 8.14
CA LYS A 441 -21.40 -31.72 9.38
C LYS A 441 -22.43 -30.62 9.16
N VAL A 442 -22.16 -29.63 8.33
CA VAL A 442 -23.14 -28.58 7.96
C VAL A 442 -24.29 -29.19 7.18
N ALA A 443 -24.02 -30.09 6.21
CA ALA A 443 -25.02 -30.77 5.45
C ALA A 443 -25.86 -31.73 6.31
N GLU A 444 -25.26 -32.47 7.24
CA GLU A 444 -25.95 -33.35 8.20
C GLU A 444 -26.85 -32.56 9.16
N ASN A 445 -26.37 -31.43 9.71
CA ASN A 445 -27.16 -30.55 10.56
C ASN A 445 -28.32 -29.90 9.78
N TYR A 446 -28.11 -29.53 8.52
CA TYR A 446 -29.18 -28.98 7.67
C TYR A 446 -30.25 -30.02 7.35
N LEU A 447 -29.86 -31.25 7.04
CA LEU A 447 -30.78 -32.38 6.83
C LEU A 447 -31.54 -32.75 8.10
N ALA A 448 -30.88 -32.76 9.26
CA ALA A 448 -31.53 -33.01 10.55
C ALA A 448 -32.56 -31.92 10.89
N ASN A 449 -32.23 -30.64 10.63
CA ASN A 449 -33.17 -29.53 10.83
C ASN A 449 -34.37 -29.60 9.89
N ILE A 450 -34.19 -29.97 8.61
CA ILE A 450 -35.31 -30.18 7.67
C ILE A 450 -36.18 -31.34 8.12
N GLN A 451 -35.61 -32.46 8.57
CA GLN A 451 -36.35 -33.61 9.09
C GLN A 451 -37.14 -33.24 10.35
N ALA A 452 -36.57 -32.46 11.26
CA ALA A 452 -37.24 -31.95 12.45
C ALA A 452 -38.40 -31.00 12.10
N MET A 453 -38.23 -30.12 11.13
CA MET A 453 -39.32 -29.26 10.62
C MET A 453 -40.45 -30.03 9.94
N LEU A 454 -40.12 -31.07 9.18
CA LEU A 454 -41.12 -31.94 8.55
C LEU A 454 -41.87 -32.79 9.58
N ALA A 455 -41.21 -33.25 10.63
CA ALA A 455 -41.85 -33.97 11.74
C ALA A 455 -42.78 -33.07 12.58
N ALA A 456 -42.42 -31.80 12.76
CA ALA A 456 -43.23 -30.81 13.47
C ALA A 456 -44.50 -30.39 12.69
N LYS A 457 -44.52 -30.52 11.35
CA LYS A 457 -45.68 -30.24 10.49
C LYS A 457 -46.65 -31.42 10.37
N LYS A 458 -46.28 -32.59 10.89
CA LYS A 458 -47.15 -33.78 10.89
C LYS A 458 -47.90 -34.00 12.20
N LYS A 459 -47.71 -33.14 13.17
CA LYS A 459 -48.54 -33.02 14.37
C LYS A 459 -49.46 -31.80 14.25
#